data_423e5030d885d464a5432d5dd4a0be7a
#
_entry.id   423e5030d885d464a5432d5dd4a0be7a
#
_cell.length_a   1.000
_cell.length_b   1.000
_cell.length_c   1.000
_cell.angle_alpha   90.00
_cell.angle_beta   90.00
_cell.angle_gamma   90.00
#
_symmetry.space_group_name_H-M   'P 1'
#
loop_
_entity.id
_entity.type
_entity.pdbx_description
1 polymer ?
#
loop_
_entity_poly.entity_id
_entity_poly.type
_entity_poly.pdbx_seq_one_letter_code
_entity_poly.pdbx_strand_id
1 'polypeptide(L)'
;MLSMSGVFSPAVGVMNRLSVQGKMALLGVIALVPLIVLAAMLNQRIAAEIAFTHKETRTVPMVMPARQLMQAVQLHRGVAQAVVGGNAAQAARLAELQAQVGQALREGDAVDARDGAALGTAGVWKALREDWSAVQAKAVSVGADESFRLHTAYIE
;
A
#
# COMPACT_ATOMS: atom_id res chain seq x y z
N MET A 1 10.25 53.00 15.56
CA MET A 1 9.00 52.66 16.27
C MET A 1 7.83 52.96 15.34
N LEU A 2 7.28 51.94 14.68
CA LEU A 2 6.06 52.09 13.90
C LEU A 2 4.92 52.30 14.90
N SER A 3 4.25 53.44 14.82
CA SER A 3 3.14 53.80 15.71
C SER A 3 2.00 52.80 15.51
N MET A 4 1.74 51.93 16.47
CA MET A 4 0.63 50.97 16.46
C MET A 4 -0.74 51.61 16.26
N SER A 5 -0.86 52.92 16.50
CA SER A 5 -2.09 53.69 16.29
C SER A 5 -2.50 53.79 14.81
N GLY A 6 -1.58 53.76 13.84
CA GLY A 6 -1.88 53.83 12.42
C GLY A 6 -2.51 52.55 11.83
N VAL A 7 -2.17 51.38 12.38
CA VAL A 7 -2.66 50.08 11.89
C VAL A 7 -4.13 49.88 12.26
N PHE A 8 -4.58 50.39 13.40
CA PHE A 8 -5.95 50.19 13.88
C PHE A 8 -6.92 51.32 13.46
N SER A 9 -6.41 52.39 12.84
CA SER A 9 -7.21 53.55 12.41
C SER A 9 -8.41 53.19 11.50
N PRO A 10 -8.25 52.34 10.46
CA PRO A 10 -9.38 51.95 9.61
C PRO A 10 -10.41 51.08 10.37
N ALA A 11 -9.98 50.23 11.28
CA ALA A 11 -10.86 49.41 12.11
C ALA A 11 -11.70 50.23 13.06
N VAL A 12 -11.09 51.23 13.69
CA VAL A 12 -11.80 52.21 14.55
C VAL A 12 -12.81 53.02 13.76
N GLY A 13 -12.48 53.45 12.53
CA GLY A 13 -13.37 54.18 11.66
C GLY A 13 -14.62 53.37 11.26
N VAL A 14 -14.47 52.09 10.96
CA VAL A 14 -15.59 51.17 10.68
C VAL A 14 -16.43 50.95 11.94
N MET A 15 -15.78 50.71 13.09
CA MET A 15 -16.47 50.50 14.38
C MET A 15 -17.33 51.71 14.78
N ASN A 16 -16.87 52.93 14.55
CA ASN A 16 -17.63 54.13 14.92
C ASN A 16 -18.88 54.36 14.08
N ARG A 17 -18.96 53.78 12.86
CA ARG A 17 -20.12 53.89 11.97
C ARG A 17 -21.18 52.83 12.18
N LEU A 18 -20.83 51.73 12.90
CA LEU A 18 -21.75 50.64 13.14
C LEU A 18 -22.67 50.91 14.34
N SER A 19 -23.93 50.51 14.20
CA SER A 19 -24.87 50.44 15.33
C SER A 19 -24.40 49.41 16.37
N VAL A 20 -24.95 49.47 17.55
CA VAL A 20 -24.61 48.48 18.62
C VAL A 20 -24.88 47.06 18.15
N GLN A 21 -25.98 46.82 17.43
CA GLN A 21 -26.30 45.51 16.84
C GLN A 21 -25.23 45.08 15.80
N GLY A 22 -24.78 46.02 14.95
CA GLY A 22 -23.73 45.75 13.98
C GLY A 22 -22.37 45.39 14.62
N LYS A 23 -22.04 46.03 15.75
CA LYS A 23 -20.82 45.68 16.53
C LYS A 23 -20.89 44.28 17.09
N MET A 24 -22.03 43.91 17.67
CA MET A 24 -22.23 42.56 18.20
C MET A 24 -22.19 41.49 17.10
N ALA A 25 -22.81 41.76 15.94
CA ALA A 25 -22.76 40.86 14.79
C ALA A 25 -21.32 40.70 14.26
N LEU A 26 -20.56 41.81 14.17
CA LEU A 26 -19.15 41.75 13.74
C LEU A 26 -18.28 40.94 14.68
N LEU A 27 -18.45 41.10 16.00
CA LEU A 27 -17.76 40.29 16.98
C LEU A 27 -18.12 38.80 16.86
N GLY A 28 -19.41 38.50 16.63
CA GLY A 28 -19.86 37.13 16.37
C GLY A 28 -19.20 36.53 15.13
N VAL A 29 -19.13 37.27 14.02
CA VAL A 29 -18.47 36.78 12.78
C VAL A 29 -16.98 36.57 13.01
N ILE A 30 -16.27 37.50 13.66
CA ILE A 30 -14.84 37.39 13.95
C ILE A 30 -14.55 36.14 14.80
N ALA A 31 -15.45 35.78 15.74
CA ALA A 31 -15.30 34.59 16.55
C ALA A 31 -15.69 33.30 15.80
N LEU A 32 -16.72 33.36 14.96
CA LEU A 32 -17.30 32.21 14.29
C LEU A 32 -16.46 31.73 13.07
N VAL A 33 -15.90 32.69 12.31
CA VAL A 33 -15.12 32.36 11.10
C VAL A 33 -13.90 31.49 11.42
N PRO A 34 -13.04 31.81 12.39
CA PRO A 34 -11.92 30.91 12.74
C PRO A 34 -12.38 29.54 13.21
N LEU A 35 -13.50 29.47 13.92
CA LEU A 35 -14.06 28.22 14.41
C LEU A 35 -14.53 27.33 13.26
N ILE A 36 -15.20 27.90 12.26
CA ILE A 36 -15.63 27.19 11.04
C ILE A 36 -14.40 26.72 10.25
N VAL A 37 -13.39 27.57 10.09
CA VAL A 37 -12.15 27.21 9.38
C VAL A 37 -11.45 26.06 10.11
N LEU A 38 -11.33 26.13 11.43
CA LEU A 38 -10.72 25.06 12.24
C LEU A 38 -11.50 23.75 12.12
N ALA A 39 -12.83 23.82 12.20
CA ALA A 39 -13.69 22.65 12.03
C ALA A 39 -13.56 22.02 10.63
N ALA A 40 -13.47 22.85 9.58
CA ALA A 40 -13.26 22.37 8.22
C ALA A 40 -11.88 21.69 8.05
N MET A 41 -10.83 22.30 8.61
CA MET A 41 -9.48 21.73 8.58
C MET A 41 -9.41 20.40 9.34
N LEU A 42 -10.06 20.30 10.50
CA LEU A 42 -10.11 19.08 11.30
C LEU A 42 -10.85 17.97 10.54
N ASN A 43 -11.98 18.30 9.92
CA ASN A 43 -12.78 17.37 9.13
C ASN A 43 -11.99 16.82 7.92
N GLN A 44 -11.21 17.67 7.24
CA GLN A 44 -10.34 17.25 6.15
C GLN A 44 -9.22 16.30 6.62
N ARG A 45 -8.62 16.54 7.76
CA ARG A 45 -7.60 15.66 8.36
C ARG A 45 -8.19 14.29 8.71
N ILE A 46 -9.33 14.27 9.39
CA ILE A 46 -10.01 13.02 9.74
C ILE A 46 -10.37 12.21 8.48
N ALA A 47 -10.89 12.86 7.45
CA ALA A 47 -11.21 12.19 6.18
C ALA A 47 -9.96 11.59 5.50
N ALA A 48 -8.82 12.28 5.55
CA ALA A 48 -7.56 11.79 5.01
C ALA A 48 -7.02 10.58 5.81
N GLU A 49 -7.11 10.61 7.15
CA GLU A 49 -6.71 9.49 8.01
C GLU A 49 -7.59 8.26 7.79
N ILE A 50 -8.91 8.45 7.66
CA ILE A 50 -9.84 7.37 7.34
C ILE A 50 -9.49 6.73 5.99
N ALA A 51 -9.23 7.53 4.96
CA ALA A 51 -8.85 7.05 3.63
C ALA A 51 -7.53 6.24 3.68
N PHE A 52 -6.56 6.70 4.46
CA PHE A 52 -5.29 6.00 4.66
C PHE A 52 -5.48 4.66 5.37
N THR A 53 -6.22 4.64 6.48
CA THR A 53 -6.52 3.42 7.25
C THR A 53 -7.28 2.38 6.42
N HIS A 54 -8.22 2.83 5.59
CA HIS A 54 -8.93 1.93 4.66
C HIS A 54 -7.98 1.30 3.64
N LYS A 55 -6.98 2.02 3.17
CA LYS A 55 -5.96 1.47 2.25
C LYS A 55 -5.09 0.44 2.96
N GLU A 56 -4.65 0.71 4.18
CA GLU A 56 -3.88 -0.24 4.98
C GLU A 56 -4.66 -1.53 5.24
N THR A 57 -5.92 -1.43 5.66
CA THR A 57 -6.78 -2.59 5.92
C THR A 57 -6.95 -3.48 4.67
N ARG A 58 -6.96 -2.90 3.48
CA ARG A 58 -7.01 -3.66 2.21
C ARG A 58 -5.68 -4.32 1.84
N THR A 59 -4.57 -3.78 2.32
CA THR A 59 -3.23 -4.34 2.05
C THR A 59 -2.96 -5.60 2.87
N VAL A 60 -3.45 -5.65 4.11
CA VAL A 60 -3.20 -6.77 5.04
C VAL A 60 -3.52 -8.15 4.45
N PRO A 61 -4.66 -8.38 3.77
CA PRO A 61 -4.97 -9.67 3.16
C PRO A 61 -3.96 -10.13 2.09
N MET A 62 -3.25 -9.20 1.41
CA MET A 62 -2.25 -9.53 0.40
C MET A 62 -0.91 -9.95 1.02
N VAL A 63 -0.60 -9.52 2.24
CA VAL A 63 0.69 -9.80 2.89
C VAL A 63 0.90 -11.30 3.12
N MET A 64 -0.14 -12.02 3.52
CA MET A 64 -0.01 -13.46 3.80
C MET A 64 0.27 -14.28 2.54
N PRO A 65 -0.51 -14.18 1.43
CA PRO A 65 -0.20 -14.86 0.18
C PRO A 65 1.18 -14.49 -0.39
N ALA A 66 1.56 -13.21 -0.35
CA ALA A 66 2.85 -12.76 -0.83
C ALA A 66 4.01 -13.37 -0.02
N ARG A 67 3.89 -13.40 1.31
CA ARG A 67 4.88 -14.03 2.19
C ARG A 67 4.97 -15.54 1.95
N GLN A 68 3.84 -16.23 1.84
CA GLN A 68 3.79 -17.67 1.58
C GLN A 68 4.40 -17.99 0.21
N LEU A 69 4.10 -17.20 -0.81
CA LEU A 69 4.69 -17.31 -2.13
C LEU A 69 6.22 -17.21 -2.06
N MET A 70 6.73 -16.15 -1.46
CA MET A 70 8.17 -15.92 -1.32
C MET A 70 8.84 -17.07 -0.59
N GLN A 71 8.27 -17.53 0.53
CA GLN A 71 8.82 -18.64 1.31
C GLN A 71 8.82 -19.95 0.51
N ALA A 72 7.72 -20.28 -0.17
CA ALA A 72 7.61 -21.49 -0.96
C ALA A 72 8.60 -21.49 -2.14
N VAL A 73 8.78 -20.35 -2.82
CA VAL A 73 9.74 -20.21 -3.93
C VAL A 73 11.19 -20.34 -3.44
N GLN A 74 11.54 -19.76 -2.29
CA GLN A 74 12.87 -19.91 -1.70
C GLN A 74 13.20 -21.37 -1.35
N LEU A 75 12.23 -22.08 -0.75
CA LEU A 75 12.37 -23.51 -0.45
C LEU A 75 12.44 -24.34 -1.73
N HIS A 76 11.60 -24.03 -2.73
CA HIS A 76 11.60 -24.69 -4.03
C HIS A 76 12.96 -24.55 -4.72
N ARG A 77 13.59 -23.36 -4.68
CA ARG A 77 14.94 -23.14 -5.19
C ARG A 77 15.94 -24.11 -4.57
N GLY A 78 15.94 -24.23 -3.23
CA GLY A 78 16.88 -25.11 -2.52
C GLY A 78 16.68 -26.59 -2.87
N VAL A 79 15.43 -27.04 -2.94
CA VAL A 79 15.10 -28.44 -3.28
C VAL A 79 15.34 -28.72 -4.76
N ALA A 80 15.04 -27.76 -5.66
CA ALA A 80 15.35 -27.90 -7.08
C ALA A 80 16.87 -28.07 -7.31
N GLN A 81 17.71 -27.34 -6.60
CA GLN A 81 19.16 -27.50 -6.64
C GLN A 81 19.60 -28.93 -6.20
N ALA A 82 18.99 -29.49 -5.17
CA ALA A 82 19.29 -30.84 -4.73
C ALA A 82 18.89 -31.89 -5.78
N VAL A 83 17.73 -31.72 -6.42
CA VAL A 83 17.25 -32.63 -7.49
C VAL A 83 18.16 -32.55 -8.71
N VAL A 84 18.51 -31.34 -9.18
CA VAL A 84 19.44 -31.14 -10.32
C VAL A 84 20.84 -31.68 -9.98
N GLY A 85 21.26 -31.62 -8.71
CA GLY A 85 22.50 -32.21 -8.22
C GLY A 85 22.48 -33.75 -8.07
N GLY A 86 21.37 -34.39 -8.48
CA GLY A 86 21.26 -35.86 -8.52
C GLY A 86 20.52 -36.49 -7.31
N ASN A 87 20.02 -35.70 -6.35
CA ASN A 87 19.24 -36.22 -5.23
C ASN A 87 17.77 -36.44 -5.62
N ALA A 88 17.49 -37.51 -6.32
CA ALA A 88 16.16 -37.91 -6.79
C ALA A 88 15.14 -38.09 -5.64
N ALA A 89 15.59 -38.39 -4.42
CA ALA A 89 14.70 -38.55 -3.26
C ALA A 89 13.96 -37.24 -2.91
N GLN A 90 14.46 -36.11 -3.34
CA GLN A 90 13.81 -34.81 -3.13
C GLN A 90 12.70 -34.47 -4.14
N ALA A 91 12.46 -35.30 -5.15
CA ALA A 91 11.47 -35.02 -6.18
C ALA A 91 10.03 -34.89 -5.62
N ALA A 92 9.66 -35.72 -4.66
CA ALA A 92 8.36 -35.62 -4.00
C ALA A 92 8.21 -34.30 -3.23
N ARG A 93 9.26 -33.88 -2.53
CA ARG A 93 9.28 -32.58 -1.81
C ARG A 93 9.20 -31.39 -2.76
N LEU A 94 9.83 -31.48 -3.92
CA LEU A 94 9.75 -30.48 -4.96
C LEU A 94 8.31 -30.30 -5.47
N ALA A 95 7.60 -31.39 -5.71
CA ALA A 95 6.20 -31.36 -6.15
C ALA A 95 5.28 -30.75 -5.07
N GLU A 96 5.50 -31.05 -3.80
CA GLU A 96 4.78 -30.41 -2.69
C GLU A 96 4.99 -28.89 -2.67
N LEU A 97 6.23 -28.44 -2.85
CA LEU A 97 6.55 -27.00 -2.88
C LEU A 97 5.95 -26.31 -4.10
N GLN A 98 5.90 -26.96 -5.26
CA GLN A 98 5.18 -26.45 -6.43
C GLN A 98 3.69 -26.28 -6.14
N ALA A 99 3.08 -27.24 -5.43
CA ALA A 99 1.68 -27.12 -5.02
C ALA A 99 1.46 -25.97 -4.05
N GLN A 100 2.38 -25.75 -3.09
CA GLN A 100 2.34 -24.62 -2.15
C GLN A 100 2.46 -23.26 -2.87
N VAL A 101 3.36 -23.12 -3.83
CA VAL A 101 3.44 -21.93 -4.68
C VAL A 101 2.13 -21.70 -5.43
N GLY A 102 1.59 -22.75 -6.05
CA GLY A 102 0.30 -22.66 -6.75
C GLY A 102 -0.85 -22.28 -5.83
N GLN A 103 -0.84 -22.70 -4.56
CA GLN A 103 -1.84 -22.28 -3.57
C GLN A 103 -1.67 -20.80 -3.21
N ALA A 104 -0.47 -20.36 -2.89
CA ALA A 104 -0.20 -18.97 -2.56
C ALA A 104 -0.58 -18.00 -3.71
N LEU A 105 -0.32 -18.42 -4.96
CA LEU A 105 -0.73 -17.66 -6.14
C LEU A 105 -2.26 -17.57 -6.25
N ARG A 106 -3.01 -18.66 -6.03
CA ARG A 106 -4.49 -18.62 -6.05
C ARG A 106 -5.08 -17.75 -4.93
N GLU A 107 -4.49 -17.81 -3.74
CA GLU A 107 -4.92 -16.97 -2.62
C GLU A 107 -4.67 -15.49 -2.91
N GLY A 108 -3.53 -15.16 -3.48
CA GLY A 108 -3.23 -13.81 -3.94
C GLY A 108 -4.11 -13.34 -5.10
N ASP A 109 -4.43 -14.23 -6.07
CA ASP A 109 -5.38 -13.92 -7.15
C ASP A 109 -6.76 -13.52 -6.60
N ALA A 110 -7.23 -14.19 -5.55
CA ALA A 110 -8.50 -13.86 -4.91
C ALA A 110 -8.49 -12.47 -4.24
N VAL A 111 -7.37 -12.10 -3.63
CA VAL A 111 -7.18 -10.75 -3.05
C VAL A 111 -7.02 -9.70 -4.15
N ASP A 112 -6.21 -9.98 -5.16
CA ASP A 112 -5.94 -9.06 -6.28
C ASP A 112 -7.20 -8.78 -7.10
N ALA A 113 -8.05 -9.78 -7.33
CA ALA A 113 -9.33 -9.61 -7.99
C ALA A 113 -10.27 -8.66 -7.25
N ARG A 114 -10.21 -8.62 -5.90
CA ARG A 114 -11.04 -7.77 -5.06
C ARG A 114 -10.45 -6.37 -4.87
N ASP A 115 -9.17 -6.29 -4.58
CA ASP A 115 -8.50 -5.08 -4.10
C ASP A 115 -7.36 -4.60 -5.01
N GLY A 116 -6.92 -5.38 -5.99
CA GLY A 116 -5.74 -5.12 -6.80
C GLY A 116 -5.75 -3.79 -7.55
N ALA A 117 -6.90 -3.36 -8.06
CA ALA A 117 -7.03 -2.05 -8.70
C ALA A 117 -6.82 -0.90 -7.70
N ALA A 118 -7.34 -1.03 -6.47
CA ALA A 118 -7.19 -0.02 -5.42
C ALA A 118 -5.77 0.01 -4.83
N LEU A 119 -5.09 -1.14 -4.82
CA LEU A 119 -3.72 -1.30 -4.33
C LEU A 119 -2.68 -1.00 -5.41
N GLY A 120 -3.06 -1.03 -6.69
CA GLY A 120 -2.15 -0.90 -7.83
C GLY A 120 -1.29 -2.17 -8.06
N THR A 121 -1.76 -3.34 -7.61
CA THR A 121 -1.02 -4.61 -7.65
C THR A 121 -1.40 -5.52 -8.82
N ALA A 122 -2.53 -5.26 -9.50
CA ALA A 122 -3.07 -6.13 -10.54
C ALA A 122 -2.06 -6.52 -11.64
N GLY A 123 -1.28 -5.55 -12.14
CA GLY A 123 -0.25 -5.81 -13.15
C GLY A 123 0.94 -6.60 -12.60
N VAL A 124 1.35 -6.29 -11.38
CA VAL A 124 2.48 -6.94 -10.70
C VAL A 124 2.15 -8.40 -10.38
N TRP A 125 0.96 -8.64 -9.82
CA TRP A 125 0.54 -10.00 -9.46
C TRP A 125 0.38 -10.91 -10.68
N LYS A 126 -0.15 -10.38 -11.77
CA LYS A 126 -0.22 -11.09 -13.04
C LYS A 126 1.17 -11.47 -13.56
N ALA A 127 2.13 -10.54 -13.54
CA ALA A 127 3.50 -10.81 -13.95
C ALA A 127 4.15 -11.90 -13.09
N LEU A 128 4.02 -11.84 -11.75
CA LEU A 128 4.53 -12.87 -10.84
C LEU A 128 4.01 -14.27 -11.20
N ARG A 129 2.74 -14.39 -11.56
CA ARG A 129 2.17 -15.68 -11.95
C ARG A 129 2.71 -16.19 -13.29
N GLU A 130 2.87 -15.30 -14.27
CA GLU A 130 3.43 -15.65 -15.58
C GLU A 130 4.89 -16.05 -15.46
N ASP A 131 5.68 -15.30 -14.70
CA ASP A 131 7.09 -15.59 -14.43
C ASP A 131 7.28 -16.91 -13.68
N TRP A 132 6.40 -17.21 -12.70
CA TRP A 132 6.45 -18.51 -12.02
C TRP A 132 6.26 -19.67 -12.96
N SER A 133 5.35 -19.58 -13.92
CA SER A 133 5.15 -20.65 -14.90
C SER A 133 6.40 -20.94 -15.72
N ALA A 134 7.16 -19.89 -16.05
CA ALA A 134 8.44 -20.02 -16.76
C ALA A 134 9.54 -20.64 -15.89
N VAL A 135 9.61 -20.25 -14.61
CA VAL A 135 10.54 -20.85 -13.64
C VAL A 135 10.23 -22.33 -13.44
N GLN A 136 8.96 -22.68 -13.18
CA GLN A 136 8.51 -24.04 -12.95
C GLN A 136 8.85 -24.97 -14.11
N ALA A 137 8.64 -24.51 -15.36
CA ALA A 137 8.92 -25.32 -16.57
C ALA A 137 10.41 -25.62 -16.73
N LYS A 138 11.30 -24.78 -16.22
CA LYS A 138 12.75 -24.89 -16.42
C LYS A 138 13.51 -25.36 -15.17
N ALA A 139 12.92 -25.30 -13.99
CA ALA A 139 13.60 -25.46 -12.70
C ALA A 139 14.50 -26.70 -12.57
N VAL A 140 14.12 -27.81 -13.20
CA VAL A 140 14.87 -29.08 -13.14
C VAL A 140 15.34 -29.56 -14.51
N SER A 141 15.02 -28.87 -15.58
CA SER A 141 15.43 -29.21 -16.96
C SER A 141 16.72 -28.52 -17.39
N VAL A 142 17.19 -27.54 -16.63
CA VAL A 142 18.43 -26.79 -16.86
C VAL A 142 19.50 -27.16 -15.84
N GLY A 143 20.76 -26.76 -16.07
CA GLY A 143 21.83 -26.97 -15.10
C GLY A 143 21.63 -26.22 -13.78
N ALA A 144 22.35 -26.62 -12.74
CA ALA A 144 22.19 -26.11 -11.38
C ALA A 144 22.31 -24.56 -11.31
N ASP A 145 23.34 -24.01 -11.95
CA ASP A 145 23.59 -22.56 -11.95
C ASP A 145 22.44 -21.76 -12.61
N GLU A 146 21.95 -22.26 -13.73
CA GLU A 146 20.84 -21.61 -14.43
C GLU A 146 19.52 -21.74 -13.65
N SER A 147 19.25 -22.91 -13.07
CA SER A 147 18.11 -23.09 -12.17
C SER A 147 18.16 -22.12 -10.98
N PHE A 148 19.33 -21.95 -10.38
CA PHE A 148 19.52 -20.99 -9.29
C PHE A 148 19.26 -19.55 -9.74
N ARG A 149 19.78 -19.15 -10.90
CA ARG A 149 19.58 -17.80 -11.46
C ARG A 149 18.13 -17.50 -11.76
N LEU A 150 17.39 -18.46 -12.34
CA LEU A 150 15.96 -18.32 -12.65
C LEU A 150 15.15 -18.04 -11.37
N HIS A 151 15.39 -18.80 -10.30
CA HIS A 151 14.70 -18.59 -9.04
C HIS A 151 15.09 -17.27 -8.37
N THR A 152 16.37 -16.88 -8.45
CA THR A 152 16.86 -15.65 -7.85
C THR A 152 16.23 -14.44 -8.55
N ALA A 153 16.19 -14.43 -9.88
CA ALA A 153 15.56 -13.37 -10.66
C ALA A 153 14.04 -13.26 -10.39
N TYR A 154 13.38 -14.37 -10.03
CA TYR A 154 11.98 -14.34 -9.64
C TYR A 154 11.75 -13.75 -8.24
N ILE A 155 12.71 -13.90 -7.33
CA ILE A 155 12.61 -13.44 -5.93
C ILE A 155 12.96 -11.95 -5.80
N GLU A 156 13.82 -11.41 -6.65
CA GLU A 156 14.24 -9.99 -6.68
C GLU A 156 13.23 -9.09 -7.39
#